data_392be203b96b82232d59581d54cd4617
#
_entry.id   392be203b96b82232d59581d54cd4617
#
_cell.length_a   1.000
_cell.length_b   1.000
_cell.length_c   1.000
_cell.angle_alpha   90.00
_cell.angle_beta   90.00
_cell.angle_gamma   90.00
#
_symmetry.space_group_name_H-M   'P 1'
#
loop_
_entity.id
_entity.type
_entity.pdbx_description
1 polymer ?
#
loop_
_entity_poly.entity_id
_entity_poly.type
_entity_poly.pdbx_seq_one_letter_code
_entity_poly.pdbx_strand_id
1 'polypeptide(L)'
;MIFIILLKPDMSDICKVLAEIIAKNKIHFQLKKIDCFIFVLISKIKIMSRSLIQKYNVPGPRYTSYPTVPYWNEILFSVEEWKISFQKSFLESNSQNGISLYIHLPFCESLCTFCGCNKRITKNHSVEEKYIRAVLREWSIYCGLSSERPIIKEIHLGGGTPTFFSSDNLENLIKGIFTLADKAVIHEFSFEGHPNNTTYEQLKKLFNLGFRRVSFGVQDYAEKVQKAIHRIQPFHNVAKVTFWAKEIGYTSIGHDIIFGLPFQTIENIVDTIEKTNSLKPDRLAFYSYAHTPWIKGNGQRGFNEADLPKDVEKRKLYEIGKNLLSQNGYHEIGMDHFALASDSLYKAGDKLELHRNFMGYSSSKTQLMIGLGVSAISDSWYSFTQNTKRLEEYYQLLECDKLPVVKGHILDNEDLIIRKHILNLTCQFETSWDDKTLYFDEIQGVLYNLKEMENDNLIIIEENRIQITDAGRPFVRNICMAFDLHLKRKSPEANLFSMTV
;
A
#
# COMPACT_ATOMS: atom_id res chain seq x y z
N MET A 1 22.41 42.15 -6.58
CA MET A 1 21.21 43.00 -6.53
C MET A 1 19.92 42.15 -6.49
N ILE A 2 19.93 41.00 -5.78
CA ILE A 2 18.80 40.04 -5.61
C ILE A 2 18.41 39.86 -4.13
N PHE A 3 19.09 40.55 -3.22
CA PHE A 3 18.90 40.32 -1.75
C PHE A 3 17.98 41.33 -1.02
N ILE A 4 17.28 42.22 -1.74
CA ILE A 4 16.47 43.31 -1.11
C ILE A 4 14.95 43.17 -1.39
N ILE A 5 14.44 42.06 -1.96
CA ILE A 5 13.00 41.90 -2.26
C ILE A 5 12.34 40.89 -1.30
N LEU A 6 12.69 40.90 -0.03
CA LEU A 6 12.08 40.05 0.99
C LEU A 6 11.17 40.79 1.99
N LEU A 7 10.71 42.00 1.66
CA LEU A 7 9.73 42.71 2.47
C LEU A 7 8.54 43.18 1.62
N LYS A 8 7.53 42.26 1.50
CA LYS A 8 6.17 42.51 1.02
C LYS A 8 5.97 43.49 -0.17
N PRO A 9 6.04 43.02 -1.40
CA PRO A 9 5.27 43.64 -2.48
C PRO A 9 4.07 42.73 -2.85
N ASP A 10 3.01 43.40 -3.31
CA ASP A 10 1.80 42.76 -3.85
C ASP A 10 2.13 41.81 -5.01
N MET A 11 1.55 40.63 -5.01
CA MET A 11 1.82 39.56 -5.98
C MET A 11 1.61 40.00 -7.45
N SER A 12 0.81 41.05 -7.70
CA SER A 12 0.59 41.58 -9.06
C SER A 12 1.84 42.22 -9.66
N ASP A 13 2.71 42.81 -8.84
CA ASP A 13 3.91 43.51 -9.30
C ASP A 13 5.07 42.52 -9.58
N ILE A 14 5.13 41.43 -8.87
CA ILE A 14 6.09 40.35 -9.16
C ILE A 14 5.76 39.68 -10.52
N CYS A 15 4.48 39.48 -10.81
CA CYS A 15 4.05 38.93 -12.11
C CYS A 15 4.37 39.85 -13.29
N LYS A 16 4.29 41.18 -13.12
CA LYS A 16 4.66 42.15 -14.16
C LYS A 16 6.15 42.17 -14.43
N VAL A 17 6.99 42.18 -13.39
CA VAL A 17 8.45 42.15 -13.53
C VAL A 17 8.93 40.85 -14.18
N LEU A 18 8.32 39.72 -13.83
CA LEU A 18 8.64 38.42 -14.47
C LEU A 18 8.17 38.38 -15.92
N ALA A 19 7.01 38.94 -16.27
CA ALA A 19 6.53 39.01 -17.63
C ALA A 19 7.47 39.88 -18.51
N GLU A 20 8.03 40.97 -17.99
CA GLU A 20 8.99 41.81 -18.69
C GLU A 20 10.36 41.11 -18.90
N ILE A 21 10.82 40.34 -17.90
CA ILE A 21 12.08 39.57 -18.03
C ILE A 21 11.91 38.44 -19.05
N ILE A 22 10.75 37.81 -19.11
CA ILE A 22 10.42 36.72 -20.07
C ILE A 22 10.32 37.27 -21.50
N ALA A 23 9.78 38.48 -21.66
CA ALA A 23 9.66 39.13 -22.98
C ALA A 23 11.00 39.56 -23.60
N LYS A 24 12.01 39.80 -22.77
CA LYS A 24 13.34 40.27 -23.23
C LYS A 24 14.33 39.18 -23.66
N ASN A 25 14.06 37.88 -23.36
CA ASN A 25 15.03 36.80 -23.63
C ASN A 25 14.43 35.66 -24.47
N LYS A 26 14.44 35.81 -25.81
CA LYS A 26 13.86 34.88 -26.79
C LYS A 26 14.59 33.54 -27.01
N ILE A 27 15.62 33.14 -26.28
CA ILE A 27 16.51 32.00 -26.66
C ILE A 27 16.51 30.78 -25.73
N HIS A 28 15.70 30.70 -24.63
CA HIS A 28 15.64 29.48 -23.79
C HIS A 28 14.20 29.17 -23.32
N PHE A 29 13.28 29.04 -24.27
CA PHE A 29 11.84 29.10 -23.97
C PHE A 29 11.24 27.82 -23.30
N GLN A 30 11.89 26.66 -23.42
CA GLN A 30 11.32 25.42 -22.81
C GLN A 30 11.83 25.17 -21.39
N LEU A 31 13.11 25.36 -21.10
CA LEU A 31 13.66 25.16 -19.75
C LEU A 31 13.16 26.22 -18.74
N LYS A 32 13.03 27.48 -19.16
CA LYS A 32 12.50 28.56 -18.29
C LYS A 32 11.01 28.45 -17.98
N LYS A 33 10.19 27.81 -18.83
CA LYS A 33 8.79 27.53 -18.51
C LYS A 33 8.66 26.52 -17.36
N ILE A 34 9.51 25.50 -17.35
CA ILE A 34 9.52 24.47 -16.29
C ILE A 34 9.96 25.11 -14.97
N ASP A 35 11.04 25.89 -14.95
CA ASP A 35 11.53 26.56 -13.73
C ASP A 35 10.54 27.57 -13.17
N CYS A 36 9.88 28.37 -14.03
CA CYS A 36 8.88 29.33 -13.61
C CYS A 36 7.59 28.63 -13.12
N PHE A 37 7.18 27.54 -13.77
CA PHE A 37 6.02 26.75 -13.36
C PHE A 37 6.29 26.05 -12.02
N ILE A 38 7.46 25.45 -11.84
CA ILE A 38 7.89 24.84 -10.58
C ILE A 38 7.95 25.89 -9.47
N PHE A 39 8.49 27.07 -9.72
CA PHE A 39 8.57 28.14 -8.74
C PHE A 39 7.18 28.66 -8.32
N VAL A 40 6.27 28.87 -9.26
CA VAL A 40 4.87 29.28 -9.00
C VAL A 40 4.11 28.15 -8.29
N LEU A 41 4.37 26.90 -8.64
CA LEU A 41 3.79 25.73 -7.99
C LEU A 41 4.25 25.64 -6.51
N ILE A 42 5.56 25.75 -6.27
CA ILE A 42 6.15 25.72 -4.92
C ILE A 42 5.63 26.91 -4.05
N SER A 43 5.45 28.08 -4.63
CA SER A 43 4.96 29.26 -3.88
C SER A 43 3.48 29.16 -3.48
N LYS A 44 2.69 28.38 -4.21
CA LYS A 44 1.25 28.14 -3.93
C LYS A 44 1.02 26.92 -3.05
N ILE A 45 1.99 26.02 -2.92
CA ILE A 45 1.87 24.84 -2.07
C ILE A 45 1.98 25.28 -0.60
N LYS A 46 0.93 25.05 0.18
CA LYS A 46 0.97 25.18 1.64
C LYS A 46 1.85 24.05 2.18
N ILE A 47 3.18 24.27 2.17
CA ILE A 47 4.14 23.31 2.71
C ILE A 47 3.90 23.19 4.22
N MET A 48 3.74 21.97 4.69
CA MET A 48 3.65 21.66 6.10
C MET A 48 4.84 22.26 6.85
N SER A 49 4.59 22.80 8.05
CA SER A 49 5.64 23.46 8.80
C SER A 49 6.79 22.49 9.10
N ARG A 50 8.02 22.97 8.91
CA ARG A 50 9.24 22.19 9.20
C ARG A 50 9.26 21.65 10.63
N SER A 51 8.69 22.41 11.58
CA SER A 51 8.61 22.04 13.00
C SER A 51 7.71 20.81 13.21
N LEU A 52 6.55 20.72 12.55
CA LEU A 52 5.66 19.56 12.66
C LEU A 52 6.28 18.28 12.06
N ILE A 53 6.96 18.42 10.92
CA ILE A 53 7.68 17.30 10.32
C ILE A 53 8.76 16.77 11.28
N GLN A 54 9.59 17.66 11.83
CA GLN A 54 10.64 17.26 12.78
C GLN A 54 10.08 16.66 14.06
N LYS A 55 8.95 17.17 14.55
CA LYS A 55 8.30 16.72 15.77
C LYS A 55 7.70 15.32 15.64
N TYR A 56 7.05 15.01 14.52
CA TYR A 56 6.28 13.79 14.34
C TYR A 56 6.92 12.75 13.39
N ASN A 57 8.08 13.03 12.81
CA ASN A 57 8.79 12.04 11.98
C ASN A 57 9.57 11.07 12.88
N VAL A 58 8.88 10.06 13.36
CA VAL A 58 9.38 9.01 14.25
C VAL A 58 9.18 7.62 13.64
N PRO A 59 9.95 6.59 14.04
CA PRO A 59 9.66 5.23 13.61
C PRO A 59 8.26 4.78 14.05
N GLY A 60 7.45 4.26 13.13
CA GLY A 60 6.09 3.84 13.45
C GLY A 60 5.48 2.84 12.47
N PRO A 61 4.52 2.01 12.90
CA PRO A 61 3.86 1.02 12.07
C PRO A 61 3.07 1.63 10.90
N ARG A 62 2.85 0.85 9.85
CA ARG A 62 1.93 1.22 8.75
C ARG A 62 0.50 0.74 8.98
N TYR A 63 0.22 0.05 10.06
CA TYR A 63 -1.09 -0.45 10.47
C TYR A 63 -1.86 -1.18 9.36
N THR A 64 -1.22 -2.16 8.75
CA THR A 64 -1.90 -3.15 7.90
C THR A 64 -2.54 -4.27 8.73
N SER A 65 -2.25 -4.31 10.02
CA SER A 65 -2.86 -5.14 11.07
C SER A 65 -2.74 -4.45 12.43
N TYR A 66 -3.58 -4.83 13.37
CA TYR A 66 -3.39 -4.57 14.79
C TYR A 66 -3.75 -5.83 15.58
N PRO A 67 -2.85 -6.34 16.45
CA PRO A 67 -1.46 -5.90 16.62
C PRO A 67 -0.63 -6.04 15.35
N THR A 68 0.46 -5.24 15.26
CA THR A 68 1.38 -5.34 14.12
C THR A 68 2.28 -6.56 14.25
N VAL A 69 2.75 -7.11 13.13
CA VAL A 69 3.48 -8.39 13.05
C VAL A 69 4.63 -8.56 14.08
N PRO A 70 5.44 -7.51 14.41
CA PRO A 70 6.48 -7.64 15.43
C PRO A 70 5.95 -7.90 16.85
N TYR A 71 4.69 -7.59 17.12
CA TYR A 71 4.05 -7.75 18.43
C TYR A 71 3.15 -8.98 18.55
N TRP A 72 3.08 -9.83 17.52
CA TRP A 72 2.31 -11.06 17.59
C TRP A 72 2.86 -11.99 18.68
N ASN A 73 1.95 -12.55 19.46
CA ASN A 73 2.28 -13.43 20.57
C ASN A 73 2.44 -14.87 20.08
N GLU A 74 3.68 -15.25 19.73
CA GLU A 74 4.00 -16.56 19.20
C GLU A 74 3.89 -17.69 20.28
N ILE A 75 3.94 -17.35 21.57
CA ILE A 75 3.89 -18.31 22.67
C ILE A 75 2.45 -18.85 22.87
N LEU A 76 1.46 -17.98 22.71
CA LEU A 76 0.04 -18.33 22.89
C LEU A 76 -0.61 -18.80 21.59
N PHE A 77 0.07 -18.73 20.45
CA PHE A 77 -0.47 -19.11 19.16
C PHE A 77 -0.32 -20.61 18.90
N SER A 78 -1.39 -21.26 18.44
CA SER A 78 -1.37 -22.61 17.88
C SER A 78 -2.12 -22.67 16.55
N VAL A 79 -1.76 -23.62 15.69
CA VAL A 79 -2.46 -23.85 14.42
C VAL A 79 -3.91 -24.32 14.67
N GLU A 80 -4.18 -25.01 15.76
CA GLU A 80 -5.53 -25.45 16.09
C GLU A 80 -6.44 -24.28 16.48
N GLU A 81 -5.94 -23.30 17.24
CA GLU A 81 -6.69 -22.08 17.54
C GLU A 81 -6.93 -21.23 16.29
N TRP A 82 -5.96 -21.20 15.37
CA TRP A 82 -6.18 -20.61 14.04
C TRP A 82 -7.33 -21.27 13.31
N LYS A 83 -7.38 -22.62 13.27
CA LYS A 83 -8.48 -23.35 12.62
C LYS A 83 -9.84 -23.02 13.23
N ILE A 84 -9.91 -22.90 14.55
CA ILE A 84 -11.14 -22.49 15.27
C ILE A 84 -11.56 -21.06 14.84
N SER A 85 -10.64 -20.11 14.87
CA SER A 85 -10.89 -18.73 14.42
C SER A 85 -11.28 -18.64 12.95
N PHE A 86 -10.62 -19.42 12.09
CA PHE A 86 -10.95 -19.55 10.69
C PHE A 86 -12.40 -20.04 10.50
N GLN A 87 -12.78 -21.16 11.14
CA GLN A 87 -14.13 -21.72 11.02
C GLN A 87 -15.19 -20.75 11.51
N LYS A 88 -14.94 -20.04 12.62
CA LYS A 88 -15.83 -19.02 13.14
C LYS A 88 -16.06 -17.91 12.12
N SER A 89 -15.00 -17.32 11.60
CA SER A 89 -15.10 -16.23 10.60
C SER A 89 -15.67 -16.71 9.28
N PHE A 90 -15.40 -17.93 8.88
CA PHE A 90 -15.97 -18.54 7.69
C PHE A 90 -17.49 -18.61 7.79
N LEU A 91 -18.02 -19.14 8.90
CA LEU A 91 -19.48 -19.23 9.16
C LEU A 91 -20.14 -17.84 9.18
N GLU A 92 -19.47 -16.84 9.76
CA GLU A 92 -19.99 -15.49 9.86
C GLU A 92 -19.96 -14.72 8.53
N SER A 93 -19.07 -15.07 7.61
CA SER A 93 -18.78 -14.26 6.40
C SER A 93 -19.22 -14.92 5.09
N ASN A 94 -19.04 -16.24 4.93
CA ASN A 94 -19.09 -16.90 3.63
C ASN A 94 -20.38 -16.65 2.85
N SER A 95 -21.53 -16.93 3.47
CA SER A 95 -22.84 -16.80 2.79
C SER A 95 -23.30 -15.35 2.58
N GLN A 96 -22.83 -14.41 3.43
CA GLN A 96 -23.27 -13.00 3.39
C GLN A 96 -22.33 -12.12 2.58
N ASN A 97 -21.04 -12.17 2.91
CA ASN A 97 -20.01 -11.27 2.40
C ASN A 97 -18.98 -11.96 1.52
N GLY A 98 -18.98 -13.30 1.47
CA GLY A 98 -17.91 -14.07 0.87
C GLY A 98 -16.60 -13.98 1.64
N ILE A 99 -15.53 -14.51 1.05
CA ILE A 99 -14.17 -14.47 1.59
C ILE A 99 -13.20 -13.83 0.60
N SER A 100 -12.06 -13.36 1.09
CA SER A 100 -10.95 -12.85 0.29
C SER A 100 -9.81 -13.85 0.22
N LEU A 101 -9.14 -13.93 -0.93
CA LEU A 101 -7.89 -14.66 -1.12
C LEU A 101 -6.76 -13.69 -1.48
N TYR A 102 -5.68 -13.74 -0.73
CA TYR A 102 -4.39 -13.21 -1.15
C TYR A 102 -3.49 -14.35 -1.59
N ILE A 103 -2.99 -14.33 -2.81
CA ILE A 103 -2.10 -15.37 -3.33
C ILE A 103 -0.72 -14.77 -3.56
N HIS A 104 0.25 -15.21 -2.75
CA HIS A 104 1.62 -14.76 -2.85
C HIS A 104 2.39 -15.54 -3.92
N LEU A 105 2.81 -14.86 -4.97
CA LEU A 105 3.59 -15.41 -6.08
C LEU A 105 5.04 -14.89 -5.99
N PRO A 106 6.00 -15.67 -5.41
CA PRO A 106 7.26 -15.13 -4.89
C PRO A 106 8.34 -14.88 -5.94
N PHE A 107 8.19 -15.34 -7.19
CA PHE A 107 9.28 -15.32 -8.15
C PHE A 107 9.42 -13.97 -8.85
N CYS A 108 10.69 -13.55 -9.04
CA CYS A 108 11.08 -12.37 -9.82
C CYS A 108 12.33 -12.74 -10.65
N GLU A 109 12.48 -12.15 -11.85
CA GLU A 109 13.67 -12.37 -12.69
C GLU A 109 14.88 -11.55 -12.23
N SER A 110 14.65 -10.42 -11.52
CA SER A 110 15.69 -9.52 -11.03
C SER A 110 15.38 -8.98 -9.65
N LEU A 111 16.42 -8.59 -8.92
CA LEU A 111 16.32 -7.97 -7.61
C LEU A 111 16.26 -6.45 -7.72
N CYS A 112 15.13 -5.86 -7.36
CA CYS A 112 15.01 -4.42 -7.15
C CYS A 112 15.56 -4.05 -5.77
N THR A 113 16.46 -3.06 -5.69
CA THR A 113 17.15 -2.71 -4.43
C THR A 113 16.30 -1.94 -3.42
N PHE A 114 15.09 -1.53 -3.79
CA PHE A 114 14.13 -0.91 -2.85
C PHE A 114 13.15 -1.90 -2.22
N CYS A 115 13.05 -3.13 -2.75
CA CYS A 115 11.95 -4.04 -2.48
C CYS A 115 12.13 -4.82 -1.16
N GLY A 116 11.12 -4.72 -0.28
CA GLY A 116 11.03 -5.46 0.99
C GLY A 116 10.20 -6.76 0.94
N CYS A 117 9.59 -7.11 -0.20
CA CYS A 117 8.75 -8.31 -0.31
C CYS A 117 9.56 -9.60 -0.14
N ASN A 118 8.91 -10.66 0.35
CA ASN A 118 9.48 -12.00 0.30
C ASN A 118 9.50 -12.47 -1.15
N LYS A 119 10.69 -12.70 -1.69
CA LYS A 119 10.88 -13.03 -3.10
C LYS A 119 11.98 -14.05 -3.32
N ARG A 120 11.88 -14.77 -4.43
CA ARG A 120 12.91 -15.67 -4.93
C ARG A 120 13.33 -15.23 -6.33
N ILE A 121 14.60 -14.85 -6.47
CA ILE A 121 15.13 -14.42 -7.77
C ILE A 121 15.50 -15.65 -8.57
N THR A 122 14.90 -15.77 -9.77
CA THR A 122 15.18 -16.85 -10.72
C THR A 122 14.72 -16.46 -12.13
N LYS A 123 15.40 -16.99 -13.14
CA LYS A 123 14.97 -16.96 -14.55
C LYS A 123 14.46 -18.33 -15.02
N ASN A 124 14.44 -19.31 -14.13
CA ASN A 124 13.99 -20.66 -14.44
C ASN A 124 12.49 -20.78 -14.22
N HIS A 125 11.73 -20.76 -15.30
CA HIS A 125 10.28 -20.87 -15.31
C HIS A 125 9.75 -22.28 -14.98
N SER A 126 10.59 -23.32 -14.96
CA SER A 126 10.16 -24.66 -14.54
C SER A 126 9.71 -24.74 -13.08
N VAL A 127 9.98 -23.69 -12.27
CA VAL A 127 9.51 -23.59 -10.88
C VAL A 127 8.01 -23.33 -10.76
N GLU A 128 7.38 -22.81 -11.81
CA GLU A 128 5.99 -22.30 -11.77
C GLU A 128 4.99 -23.40 -11.44
N GLU A 129 4.99 -24.52 -12.18
CA GLU A 129 4.02 -25.60 -12.00
C GLU A 129 4.11 -26.23 -10.60
N LYS A 130 5.34 -26.49 -10.11
CA LYS A 130 5.53 -27.03 -8.76
C LYS A 130 4.92 -26.09 -7.72
N TYR A 131 5.12 -24.78 -7.88
CA TYR A 131 4.60 -23.80 -6.93
C TYR A 131 3.07 -23.71 -6.98
N ILE A 132 2.48 -23.69 -8.17
CA ILE A 132 1.02 -23.68 -8.34
C ILE A 132 0.38 -24.90 -7.72
N ARG A 133 0.93 -26.11 -7.94
CA ARG A 133 0.44 -27.34 -7.29
C ARG A 133 0.47 -27.22 -5.77
N ALA A 134 1.53 -26.64 -5.20
CA ALA A 134 1.63 -26.43 -3.77
C ALA A 134 0.57 -25.42 -3.25
N VAL A 135 0.35 -24.29 -3.93
CA VAL A 135 -0.70 -23.33 -3.58
C VAL A 135 -2.09 -23.97 -3.66
N LEU A 136 -2.37 -24.76 -4.69
CA LEU A 136 -3.65 -25.47 -4.82
C LEU A 136 -3.82 -26.56 -3.76
N ARG A 137 -2.71 -27.20 -3.31
CA ARG A 137 -2.74 -28.12 -2.18
C ARG A 137 -3.08 -27.40 -0.89
N GLU A 138 -2.44 -26.26 -0.61
CA GLU A 138 -2.78 -25.42 0.55
C GLU A 138 -4.26 -25.04 0.52
N TRP A 139 -4.75 -24.56 -0.63
CA TRP A 139 -6.16 -24.22 -0.80
C TRP A 139 -7.09 -25.40 -0.49
N SER A 140 -6.74 -26.61 -0.97
CA SER A 140 -7.55 -27.80 -0.68
C SER A 140 -7.63 -28.14 0.81
N ILE A 141 -6.55 -27.87 1.59
CA ILE A 141 -6.57 -28.04 3.05
C ILE A 141 -7.56 -27.06 3.68
N TYR A 142 -7.53 -25.77 3.28
CA TYR A 142 -8.50 -24.77 3.78
C TYR A 142 -9.94 -25.13 3.42
N CYS A 143 -10.19 -25.58 2.20
CA CYS A 143 -11.53 -26.06 1.81
C CYS A 143 -11.99 -27.27 2.63
N GLY A 144 -11.07 -28.15 3.03
CA GLY A 144 -11.37 -29.27 3.92
C GLY A 144 -11.72 -28.86 5.36
N LEU A 145 -11.33 -27.64 5.79
CA LEU A 145 -11.70 -27.07 7.07
C LEU A 145 -13.05 -26.30 7.02
N SER A 146 -13.50 -25.96 5.82
CA SER A 146 -14.73 -25.20 5.60
C SER A 146 -15.97 -26.09 5.75
N SER A 147 -17.01 -25.59 6.40
CA SER A 147 -18.26 -26.32 6.61
C SER A 147 -19.14 -26.40 5.37
N GLU A 148 -18.90 -25.55 4.39
CA GLU A 148 -19.60 -25.44 3.12
C GLU A 148 -18.66 -24.96 2.01
N ARG A 149 -19.13 -24.89 0.77
CA ARG A 149 -18.33 -24.43 -0.36
C ARG A 149 -18.00 -22.93 -0.22
N PRO A 150 -16.71 -22.54 -0.30
CA PRO A 150 -16.34 -21.13 -0.18
C PRO A 150 -16.89 -20.28 -1.32
N ILE A 151 -17.36 -19.06 -0.99
CA ILE A 151 -17.77 -18.03 -1.96
C ILE A 151 -16.69 -16.94 -1.99
N ILE A 152 -15.96 -16.85 -3.10
CA ILE A 152 -14.84 -15.91 -3.22
C ILE A 152 -15.34 -14.58 -3.76
N LYS A 153 -15.21 -13.55 -2.94
CA LYS A 153 -15.55 -12.16 -3.29
C LYS A 153 -14.35 -11.38 -3.79
N GLU A 154 -13.15 -11.66 -3.28
CA GLU A 154 -11.95 -10.94 -3.64
C GLU A 154 -10.79 -11.90 -3.88
N ILE A 155 -10.02 -11.65 -4.95
CA ILE A 155 -8.73 -12.30 -5.19
C ILE A 155 -7.70 -11.20 -5.46
N HIS A 156 -6.56 -11.29 -4.78
CA HIS A 156 -5.40 -10.48 -5.10
C HIS A 156 -4.17 -11.37 -5.33
N LEU A 157 -3.58 -11.28 -6.53
CA LEU A 157 -2.29 -11.91 -6.82
C LEU A 157 -1.19 -10.87 -6.63
N GLY A 158 -0.29 -11.12 -5.69
CA GLY A 158 0.79 -10.20 -5.36
C GLY A 158 2.08 -10.92 -4.96
N GLY A 159 3.02 -10.18 -4.40
CA GLY A 159 4.22 -10.72 -3.76
C GLY A 159 5.53 -10.41 -4.44
N GLY A 160 6.08 -11.30 -5.24
CA GLY A 160 7.25 -11.06 -6.08
C GLY A 160 6.84 -10.34 -7.36
N THR A 161 6.48 -11.13 -8.37
CA THR A 161 5.96 -10.63 -9.64
C THR A 161 4.96 -11.65 -10.19
N PRO A 162 3.64 -11.43 -10.04
CA PRO A 162 2.64 -12.34 -10.59
C PRO A 162 2.81 -12.59 -12.09
N THR A 163 3.20 -11.56 -12.86
CA THR A 163 3.47 -11.69 -14.31
C THR A 163 4.83 -12.32 -14.65
N PHE A 164 5.54 -12.90 -13.67
CA PHE A 164 6.59 -13.89 -13.91
C PHE A 164 5.99 -15.21 -14.43
N PHE A 165 4.82 -15.58 -13.94
CA PHE A 165 4.15 -16.81 -14.32
C PHE A 165 3.56 -16.71 -15.73
N SER A 166 3.64 -17.79 -16.50
CA SER A 166 3.03 -17.87 -17.83
C SER A 166 1.51 -17.67 -17.76
N SER A 167 0.92 -17.23 -18.87
CA SER A 167 -0.53 -17.04 -18.96
C SER A 167 -1.31 -18.33 -18.69
N ASP A 168 -0.78 -19.48 -19.11
CA ASP A 168 -1.39 -20.79 -18.88
C ASP A 168 -1.33 -21.20 -17.42
N ASN A 169 -0.20 -20.94 -16.75
CA ASN A 169 -0.03 -21.25 -15.35
C ASN A 169 -0.90 -20.37 -14.45
N LEU A 170 -1.06 -19.08 -14.77
CA LEU A 170 -2.00 -18.20 -14.07
C LEU A 170 -3.45 -18.67 -14.27
N GLU A 171 -3.81 -19.07 -15.49
CA GLU A 171 -5.13 -19.61 -15.78
C GLU A 171 -5.39 -20.91 -15.00
N ASN A 172 -4.41 -21.85 -14.98
CA ASN A 172 -4.51 -23.09 -14.22
C ASN A 172 -4.66 -22.87 -12.73
N LEU A 173 -3.93 -21.89 -12.15
CA LEU A 173 -4.06 -21.51 -10.75
C LEU A 173 -5.49 -21.09 -10.44
N ILE A 174 -6.04 -20.14 -11.19
CA ILE A 174 -7.37 -19.58 -10.92
C ILE A 174 -8.47 -20.61 -11.17
N LYS A 175 -8.38 -21.39 -12.26
CA LYS A 175 -9.31 -22.52 -12.50
C LYS A 175 -9.25 -23.54 -11.36
N GLY A 176 -8.03 -23.89 -10.90
CA GLY A 176 -7.84 -24.79 -9.77
C GLY A 176 -8.49 -24.29 -8.48
N ILE A 177 -8.40 -22.99 -8.17
CA ILE A 177 -9.13 -22.40 -7.04
C ILE A 177 -10.64 -22.63 -7.17
N PHE A 178 -11.21 -22.36 -8.34
CA PHE A 178 -12.66 -22.47 -8.58
C PHE A 178 -13.17 -23.91 -8.75
N THR A 179 -12.32 -24.93 -8.76
CA THR A 179 -12.79 -26.32 -8.64
C THR A 179 -13.42 -26.58 -7.26
N LEU A 180 -12.94 -25.88 -6.22
CA LEU A 180 -13.35 -26.05 -4.82
C LEU A 180 -14.15 -24.89 -4.24
N ALA A 181 -14.37 -23.82 -5.01
CA ALA A 181 -15.07 -22.61 -4.54
C ALA A 181 -16.00 -22.07 -5.63
N ASP A 182 -16.91 -21.19 -5.22
CA ASP A 182 -17.77 -20.42 -6.11
C ASP A 182 -17.31 -18.97 -6.16
N LYS A 183 -17.59 -18.32 -7.28
CA LYS A 183 -17.33 -16.89 -7.45
C LYS A 183 -18.56 -16.09 -7.00
N ALA A 184 -18.37 -15.09 -6.15
CA ALA A 184 -19.44 -14.17 -5.79
C ALA A 184 -19.95 -13.41 -7.04
N VAL A 185 -21.24 -13.12 -7.10
CA VAL A 185 -21.86 -12.36 -8.22
C VAL A 185 -21.19 -10.99 -8.37
N ILE A 186 -21.01 -10.28 -7.25
CA ILE A 186 -20.22 -9.04 -7.20
C ILE A 186 -18.88 -9.39 -6.57
N HIS A 187 -17.81 -9.27 -7.36
CA HIS A 187 -16.45 -9.66 -6.96
C HIS A 187 -15.42 -8.64 -7.44
N GLU A 188 -14.29 -8.59 -6.76
CA GLU A 188 -13.14 -7.76 -7.12
C GLU A 188 -11.87 -8.60 -7.22
N PHE A 189 -11.45 -8.94 -8.44
CA PHE A 189 -10.22 -9.68 -8.69
C PHE A 189 -9.15 -8.77 -9.26
N SER A 190 -7.96 -8.81 -8.66
CA SER A 190 -6.86 -7.92 -8.96
C SER A 190 -5.51 -8.62 -8.94
N PHE A 191 -4.52 -8.05 -9.61
CA PHE A 191 -3.15 -8.54 -9.57
C PHE A 191 -2.15 -7.42 -9.80
N GLU A 192 -0.89 -7.69 -9.36
CA GLU A 192 0.26 -6.84 -9.60
C GLU A 192 0.98 -7.28 -10.88
N GLY A 193 1.34 -6.32 -11.73
CA GLY A 193 2.06 -6.55 -12.97
C GLY A 193 3.38 -5.79 -13.03
N HIS A 194 4.41 -6.44 -13.61
CA HIS A 194 5.66 -5.76 -13.93
C HIS A 194 5.63 -5.31 -15.40
N PRO A 195 5.71 -4.02 -15.71
CA PRO A 195 5.53 -3.51 -17.08
C PRO A 195 6.44 -4.17 -18.14
N ASN A 196 7.66 -4.58 -17.76
CA ASN A 196 8.56 -5.23 -18.71
C ASN A 196 8.18 -6.69 -19.01
N ASN A 197 7.49 -7.38 -18.09
CA ASN A 197 7.21 -8.81 -18.17
C ASN A 197 5.74 -9.14 -18.43
N THR A 198 4.84 -8.14 -18.28
CA THR A 198 3.41 -8.35 -18.52
C THR A 198 3.14 -8.48 -20.03
N THR A 199 2.44 -9.55 -20.41
CA THR A 199 2.03 -9.83 -21.80
C THR A 199 0.55 -9.55 -22.01
N TYR A 200 0.15 -9.31 -23.27
CA TYR A 200 -1.25 -9.16 -23.66
C TYR A 200 -2.06 -10.41 -23.29
N GLU A 201 -1.47 -11.59 -23.51
CA GLU A 201 -2.12 -12.87 -23.25
C GLU A 201 -2.42 -13.09 -21.75
N GLN A 202 -1.47 -12.73 -20.85
CA GLN A 202 -1.71 -12.75 -19.39
C GLN A 202 -2.89 -11.85 -19.00
N LEU A 203 -2.90 -10.61 -19.50
CA LEU A 203 -3.99 -9.67 -19.26
C LEU A 203 -5.33 -10.24 -19.76
N LYS A 204 -5.36 -10.78 -20.99
CA LYS A 204 -6.57 -11.30 -21.62
C LYS A 204 -7.14 -12.51 -20.88
N LYS A 205 -6.29 -13.46 -20.50
CA LYS A 205 -6.72 -14.67 -19.77
C LYS A 205 -7.24 -14.32 -18.38
N LEU A 206 -6.53 -13.48 -17.62
CA LEU A 206 -6.99 -13.04 -16.31
C LEU A 206 -8.30 -12.25 -16.42
N PHE A 207 -8.45 -11.39 -17.42
CA PHE A 207 -9.70 -10.69 -17.66
C PHE A 207 -10.88 -11.65 -17.91
N ASN A 208 -10.68 -12.69 -18.71
CA ASN A 208 -11.69 -13.71 -19.00
C ASN A 208 -12.08 -14.51 -17.75
N LEU A 209 -11.17 -14.64 -16.76
CA LEU A 209 -11.42 -15.26 -15.46
C LEU A 209 -12.12 -14.35 -14.44
N GLY A 210 -12.34 -13.08 -14.79
CA GLY A 210 -13.05 -12.13 -13.93
C GLY A 210 -12.18 -11.03 -13.33
N PHE A 211 -10.89 -11.00 -13.59
CA PHE A 211 -10.04 -9.90 -13.14
C PHE A 211 -10.42 -8.61 -13.85
N ARG A 212 -10.59 -7.54 -13.09
CA ARG A 212 -10.98 -6.22 -13.59
C ARG A 212 -10.03 -5.13 -13.12
N ARG A 213 -9.13 -5.44 -12.20
CA ARG A 213 -8.13 -4.52 -11.67
C ARG A 213 -6.72 -5.07 -11.85
N VAL A 214 -5.80 -4.19 -12.27
CA VAL A 214 -4.37 -4.47 -12.34
C VAL A 214 -3.59 -3.27 -11.84
N SER A 215 -2.51 -3.50 -11.07
CA SER A 215 -1.56 -2.45 -10.68
C SER A 215 -0.21 -2.70 -11.33
N PHE A 216 0.37 -1.67 -11.93
CA PHE A 216 1.70 -1.71 -12.54
C PHE A 216 2.71 -0.94 -11.69
N GLY A 217 3.76 -1.64 -11.24
CA GLY A 217 4.84 -1.01 -10.51
C GLY A 217 5.67 -0.10 -11.42
N VAL A 218 5.42 1.19 -11.43
CA VAL A 218 6.14 2.22 -12.21
C VAL A 218 7.38 2.70 -11.48
N GLN A 219 7.27 3.01 -10.22
CA GLN A 219 8.26 3.52 -9.27
C GLN A 219 8.74 4.95 -9.61
N ASP A 220 9.51 5.13 -10.68
CA ASP A 220 10.05 6.40 -11.17
C ASP A 220 10.46 6.25 -12.63
N TYR A 221 10.43 7.34 -13.41
CA TYR A 221 10.87 7.35 -14.82
C TYR A 221 12.28 7.91 -15.03
N ALA A 222 12.88 8.53 -14.03
CA ALA A 222 14.23 9.08 -14.15
C ALA A 222 15.28 7.98 -14.25
N GLU A 223 16.09 7.99 -15.29
CA GLU A 223 17.08 6.94 -15.58
C GLU A 223 18.08 6.73 -14.42
N LYS A 224 18.54 7.82 -13.79
CA LYS A 224 19.48 7.77 -12.67
C LYS A 224 18.86 7.05 -11.47
N VAL A 225 17.58 7.34 -11.18
CA VAL A 225 16.82 6.69 -10.11
C VAL A 225 16.61 5.21 -10.45
N GLN A 226 16.15 4.89 -11.66
CA GLN A 226 15.94 3.51 -12.12
C GLN A 226 17.22 2.66 -12.03
N LYS A 227 18.38 3.22 -12.41
CA LYS A 227 19.68 2.56 -12.26
C LYS A 227 20.01 2.27 -10.80
N ALA A 228 19.80 3.24 -9.90
CA ALA A 228 20.07 3.09 -8.47
C ALA A 228 19.21 2.01 -7.81
N ILE A 229 17.94 1.89 -8.23
CA ILE A 229 17.01 0.87 -7.69
C ILE A 229 17.06 -0.46 -8.45
N HIS A 230 17.97 -0.63 -9.40
CA HIS A 230 18.11 -1.81 -10.28
C HIS A 230 16.79 -2.18 -10.99
N ARG A 231 16.05 -1.17 -11.45
CA ARG A 231 14.79 -1.39 -12.16
C ARG A 231 14.69 -0.47 -13.38
N ILE A 232 15.36 -0.86 -14.44
CA ILE A 232 15.29 -0.16 -15.73
C ILE A 232 13.97 -0.48 -16.40
N GLN A 233 13.13 0.54 -16.55
CA GLN A 233 11.76 0.40 -17.04
C GLN A 233 11.38 1.60 -17.90
N PRO A 234 11.56 1.50 -19.22
CA PRO A 234 11.24 2.59 -20.12
C PRO A 234 9.75 2.96 -20.09
N PHE A 235 9.44 4.25 -20.21
CA PHE A 235 8.07 4.76 -20.22
C PHE A 235 7.17 4.03 -21.24
N HIS A 236 7.69 3.73 -22.44
CA HIS A 236 6.89 3.05 -23.47
C HIS A 236 6.41 1.65 -23.05
N ASN A 237 7.12 0.94 -22.16
CA ASN A 237 6.65 -0.35 -21.64
C ASN A 237 5.46 -0.16 -20.69
N VAL A 238 5.48 0.86 -19.84
CA VAL A 238 4.34 1.21 -18.99
C VAL A 238 3.15 1.65 -19.83
N ALA A 239 3.39 2.51 -20.82
CA ALA A 239 2.35 2.97 -21.74
C ALA A 239 1.69 1.80 -22.49
N LYS A 240 2.51 0.86 -22.98
CA LYS A 240 2.06 -0.34 -23.69
C LYS A 240 1.13 -1.21 -22.84
N VAL A 241 1.54 -1.59 -21.63
CA VAL A 241 0.72 -2.46 -20.76
C VAL A 241 -0.52 -1.75 -20.24
N THR A 242 -0.45 -0.44 -19.98
CA THR A 242 -1.60 0.38 -19.63
C THR A 242 -2.62 0.46 -20.78
N PHE A 243 -2.14 0.66 -22.00
CA PHE A 243 -2.98 0.65 -23.20
C PHE A 243 -3.66 -0.72 -23.40
N TRP A 244 -2.90 -1.82 -23.32
CA TRP A 244 -3.46 -3.17 -23.43
C TRP A 244 -4.53 -3.46 -22.37
N ALA A 245 -4.29 -3.06 -21.11
CA ALA A 245 -5.28 -3.25 -20.07
C ALA A 245 -6.58 -2.46 -20.38
N LYS A 246 -6.48 -1.22 -20.87
CA LYS A 246 -7.65 -0.42 -21.30
C LYS A 246 -8.38 -1.05 -22.48
N GLU A 247 -7.66 -1.46 -23.50
CA GLU A 247 -8.20 -2.10 -24.71
C GLU A 247 -8.97 -3.39 -24.36
N ILE A 248 -8.44 -4.22 -23.45
CA ILE A 248 -9.08 -5.45 -23.00
C ILE A 248 -10.35 -5.18 -22.19
N GLY A 249 -10.43 -4.01 -21.51
CA GLY A 249 -11.59 -3.59 -20.74
C GLY A 249 -11.42 -3.63 -19.22
N TYR A 250 -10.18 -3.60 -18.70
CA TYR A 250 -9.95 -3.43 -17.25
C TYR A 250 -10.59 -2.13 -16.78
N THR A 251 -11.31 -2.19 -15.67
CA THR A 251 -12.09 -1.07 -15.13
C THR A 251 -11.35 -0.28 -14.05
N SER A 252 -10.23 -0.79 -13.56
CA SER A 252 -9.37 -0.08 -12.61
C SER A 252 -7.91 -0.46 -12.87
N ILE A 253 -7.14 0.48 -13.38
CA ILE A 253 -5.71 0.35 -13.66
C ILE A 253 -4.97 1.22 -12.67
N GLY A 254 -4.11 0.60 -11.85
CA GLY A 254 -3.28 1.26 -10.86
C GLY A 254 -1.84 1.46 -11.36
N HIS A 255 -1.21 2.56 -10.96
CA HIS A 255 0.24 2.74 -11.05
C HIS A 255 0.83 2.96 -9.66
N ASP A 256 1.90 2.22 -9.34
CA ASP A 256 2.62 2.39 -8.10
C ASP A 256 3.87 3.25 -8.34
N ILE A 257 3.94 4.38 -7.65
CA ILE A 257 5.03 5.36 -7.71
C ILE A 257 5.66 5.47 -6.33
N ILE A 258 6.98 5.62 -6.27
CA ILE A 258 7.69 5.75 -5.00
C ILE A 258 8.38 7.10 -4.94
N PHE A 259 8.15 7.86 -3.87
CA PHE A 259 8.92 9.05 -3.57
C PHE A 259 9.95 8.78 -2.46
N GLY A 260 11.02 9.55 -2.47
CA GLY A 260 12.13 9.39 -1.53
C GLY A 260 13.14 8.32 -1.95
N LEU A 261 13.17 7.93 -3.21
CA LEU A 261 14.17 7.01 -3.79
C LEU A 261 15.54 7.69 -3.88
N PRO A 262 16.64 6.90 -3.97
CA PRO A 262 17.98 7.46 -4.15
C PRO A 262 18.07 8.37 -5.37
N PHE A 263 18.74 9.53 -5.23
CA PHE A 263 18.95 10.56 -6.26
C PHE A 263 17.69 11.22 -6.80
N GLN A 264 16.53 10.96 -6.22
CA GLN A 264 15.26 11.53 -6.68
C GLN A 264 15.20 13.03 -6.34
N THR A 265 14.83 13.85 -7.31
CA THR A 265 14.68 15.30 -7.19
C THR A 265 13.23 15.73 -7.41
N ILE A 266 12.93 17.01 -7.18
CA ILE A 266 11.62 17.60 -7.46
C ILE A 266 11.28 17.45 -8.95
N GLU A 267 12.23 17.72 -9.83
CA GLU A 267 12.07 17.61 -11.29
C GLU A 267 11.73 16.17 -11.70
N ASN A 268 12.35 15.18 -11.06
CA ASN A 268 12.03 13.77 -11.31
C ASN A 268 10.59 13.43 -10.90
N ILE A 269 10.12 13.93 -9.75
CA ILE A 269 8.72 13.72 -9.32
C ILE A 269 7.75 14.40 -10.28
N VAL A 270 8.02 15.64 -10.70
CA VAL A 270 7.18 16.37 -11.66
C VAL A 270 7.07 15.58 -12.97
N ASP A 271 8.22 15.19 -13.56
CA ASP A 271 8.25 14.41 -14.81
C ASP A 271 7.54 13.07 -14.66
N THR A 272 7.75 12.36 -13.53
CA THR A 272 7.11 11.07 -13.26
C THR A 272 5.59 11.20 -13.13
N ILE A 273 5.11 12.21 -12.42
CA ILE A 273 3.66 12.46 -12.28
C ILE A 273 3.03 12.90 -13.61
N GLU A 274 3.68 13.78 -14.36
CA GLU A 274 3.18 14.24 -15.68
C GLU A 274 3.07 13.08 -16.67
N LYS A 275 4.10 12.24 -16.78
CA LYS A 275 4.08 11.03 -17.61
C LYS A 275 2.99 10.05 -17.17
N THR A 276 2.84 9.85 -15.87
CA THR A 276 1.77 9.00 -15.32
C THR A 276 0.40 9.56 -15.65
N ASN A 277 0.19 10.86 -15.45
CA ASN A 277 -1.07 11.54 -15.78
C ASN A 277 -1.41 11.46 -17.26
N SER A 278 -0.41 11.45 -18.17
CA SER A 278 -0.64 11.26 -19.60
C SER A 278 -1.26 9.90 -19.93
N LEU A 279 -0.99 8.88 -19.11
CA LEU A 279 -1.55 7.54 -19.23
C LEU A 279 -2.90 7.39 -18.54
N LYS A 280 -3.31 8.33 -17.68
CA LYS A 280 -4.58 8.35 -16.93
C LYS A 280 -4.92 7.00 -16.29
N PRO A 281 -4.11 6.49 -15.35
CA PRO A 281 -4.52 5.35 -14.53
C PRO A 281 -5.72 5.73 -13.65
N ASP A 282 -6.51 4.75 -13.22
CA ASP A 282 -7.67 4.98 -12.36
C ASP A 282 -7.28 5.19 -10.90
N ARG A 283 -6.18 4.53 -10.47
CA ARG A 283 -5.62 4.60 -9.11
C ARG A 283 -4.12 4.88 -9.15
N LEU A 284 -3.65 5.46 -8.07
CA LEU A 284 -2.23 5.66 -7.83
C LEU A 284 -1.90 5.28 -6.39
N ALA A 285 -0.84 4.50 -6.23
CA ALA A 285 -0.16 4.36 -4.96
C ALA A 285 1.13 5.18 -5.02
N PHE A 286 1.19 6.24 -4.23
CA PHE A 286 2.33 7.16 -4.16
C PHE A 286 3.06 6.95 -2.85
N TYR A 287 3.85 5.85 -2.80
CA TYR A 287 4.47 5.34 -1.58
C TYR A 287 5.72 6.11 -1.17
N SER A 288 5.85 6.33 0.13
CA SER A 288 7.12 6.71 0.75
C SER A 288 8.11 5.54 0.70
N TYR A 289 9.32 5.75 0.17
CA TYR A 289 10.40 4.78 0.27
C TYR A 289 10.72 4.50 1.75
N ALA A 290 10.59 3.23 2.15
CA ALA A 290 10.92 2.76 3.48
C ALA A 290 12.37 2.23 3.49
N HIS A 291 13.30 3.02 4.01
CA HIS A 291 14.69 2.59 4.16
C HIS A 291 14.86 1.75 5.42
N THR A 292 15.15 0.45 5.26
CA THR A 292 15.30 -0.53 6.35
C THR A 292 16.47 -1.48 6.05
N PRO A 293 17.72 -0.98 5.89
CA PRO A 293 18.86 -1.77 5.43
C PRO A 293 19.29 -2.86 6.44
N TRP A 294 18.86 -2.74 7.69
CA TRP A 294 19.13 -3.73 8.75
C TRP A 294 18.32 -5.01 8.62
N ILE A 295 17.24 -5.02 7.83
CA ILE A 295 16.43 -6.22 7.58
C ILE A 295 17.17 -7.15 6.62
N LYS A 296 17.50 -8.37 7.08
CA LYS A 296 18.15 -9.39 6.24
C LYS A 296 17.27 -9.77 5.05
N GLY A 297 17.88 -9.90 3.86
CA GLY A 297 17.20 -10.32 2.63
C GLY A 297 16.59 -9.18 1.81
N ASN A 298 16.57 -7.94 2.37
CA ASN A 298 16.22 -6.76 1.62
C ASN A 298 17.43 -6.30 0.74
N GLY A 299 17.13 -5.89 -0.49
CA GLY A 299 18.17 -5.48 -1.43
C GLY A 299 18.72 -4.07 -1.24
N GLN A 300 18.39 -3.39 -0.13
CA GLN A 300 18.62 -1.95 0.10
C GLN A 300 20.10 -1.62 0.40
N ARG A 301 21.02 -2.02 -0.48
CA ARG A 301 22.47 -1.86 -0.32
C ARG A 301 23.18 -1.31 -1.56
N GLY A 302 22.47 -0.99 -2.62
CA GLY A 302 23.03 -0.56 -3.91
C GLY A 302 23.32 0.93 -4.02
N PHE A 303 23.15 1.72 -2.94
CA PHE A 303 23.36 3.16 -2.85
C PHE A 303 23.74 3.55 -1.42
N ASN A 304 24.26 4.75 -1.24
CA ASN A 304 24.59 5.29 0.08
C ASN A 304 23.38 5.98 0.71
N GLU A 305 23.32 6.03 2.03
CA GLU A 305 22.26 6.77 2.74
C GLU A 305 22.26 8.27 2.41
N ALA A 306 23.44 8.83 2.07
CA ALA A 306 23.58 10.21 1.62
C ALA A 306 22.90 10.50 0.27
N ASP A 307 22.61 9.46 -0.52
CA ASP A 307 21.92 9.58 -1.82
C ASP A 307 20.40 9.71 -1.67
N LEU A 308 19.88 9.50 -0.46
CA LEU A 308 18.45 9.60 -0.15
C LEU A 308 18.04 11.02 0.20
N PRO A 309 16.90 11.52 -0.31
CA PRO A 309 16.34 12.79 0.15
C PRO A 309 15.93 12.68 1.61
N LYS A 310 16.28 13.69 2.41
CA LYS A 310 16.08 13.68 3.86
C LYS A 310 14.81 14.45 4.26
N ASP A 311 14.14 13.97 5.30
CA ASP A 311 13.05 14.64 6.03
C ASP A 311 12.24 15.68 5.23
N VAL A 312 12.62 16.95 5.32
CA VAL A 312 11.93 18.06 4.66
C VAL A 312 11.97 17.97 3.14
N GLU A 313 13.08 17.48 2.55
CA GLU A 313 13.19 17.29 1.11
C GLU A 313 12.26 16.17 0.66
N LYS A 314 12.28 15.04 1.36
CA LYS A 314 11.40 13.91 1.10
C LYS A 314 9.93 14.32 1.20
N ARG A 315 9.58 15.11 2.23
CA ARG A 315 8.22 15.65 2.37
C ARG A 315 7.82 16.58 1.23
N LYS A 316 8.75 17.43 0.75
CA LYS A 316 8.49 18.27 -0.42
C LYS A 316 8.16 17.46 -1.66
N LEU A 317 8.85 16.34 -1.90
CA LEU A 317 8.55 15.45 -3.02
C LEU A 317 7.10 14.96 -2.96
N TYR A 318 6.64 14.57 -1.77
CA TYR A 318 5.25 14.15 -1.57
C TYR A 318 4.25 15.28 -1.83
N GLU A 319 4.45 16.46 -1.21
CA GLU A 319 3.52 17.58 -1.34
C GLU A 319 3.39 18.06 -2.79
N ILE A 320 4.49 18.09 -3.53
CA ILE A 320 4.48 18.43 -4.95
C ILE A 320 3.73 17.37 -5.75
N GLY A 321 4.03 16.09 -5.54
CA GLY A 321 3.35 14.99 -6.22
C GLY A 321 1.85 14.98 -5.92
N LYS A 322 1.45 15.08 -4.64
CA LYS A 322 0.05 15.19 -4.21
C LYS A 322 -0.69 16.33 -4.87
N ASN A 323 -0.08 17.52 -4.93
CA ASN A 323 -0.68 18.69 -5.56
C ASN A 323 -0.89 18.48 -7.06
N LEU A 324 0.11 17.95 -7.78
CA LEU A 324 0.00 17.62 -9.19
C LEU A 324 -1.08 16.56 -9.45
N LEU A 325 -1.19 15.54 -8.61
CA LEU A 325 -2.25 14.54 -8.70
C LEU A 325 -3.62 15.17 -8.50
N SER A 326 -3.79 16.01 -7.47
CA SER A 326 -5.05 16.71 -7.21
C SER A 326 -5.47 17.63 -8.36
N GLN A 327 -4.53 18.33 -8.98
CA GLN A 327 -4.79 19.18 -10.16
C GLN A 327 -5.24 18.36 -11.39
N ASN A 328 -4.90 17.07 -11.43
CA ASN A 328 -5.29 16.14 -12.48
C ASN A 328 -6.53 15.29 -12.11
N GLY A 329 -7.27 15.67 -11.07
CA GLY A 329 -8.54 15.06 -10.68
C GLY A 329 -8.43 13.81 -9.81
N TYR A 330 -7.25 13.52 -9.26
CA TYR A 330 -7.10 12.44 -8.29
C TYR A 330 -7.39 12.94 -6.88
N HIS A 331 -8.13 12.15 -6.13
CA HIS A 331 -8.47 12.39 -4.73
C HIS A 331 -7.63 11.48 -3.83
N GLU A 332 -7.10 12.02 -2.76
CA GLU A 332 -6.43 11.25 -1.71
C GLU A 332 -7.46 10.41 -0.95
N ILE A 333 -7.31 9.09 -0.99
CA ILE A 333 -8.23 8.14 -0.36
C ILE A 333 -7.82 7.87 1.08
N GLY A 334 -6.54 7.68 1.28
CA GLY A 334 -5.92 7.39 2.57
C GLY A 334 -4.41 7.40 2.42
N MET A 335 -3.67 6.95 3.41
CA MET A 335 -2.21 6.92 3.37
C MET A 335 -1.69 6.50 1.99
N ASP A 336 -1.00 7.39 1.29
CA ASP A 336 -0.28 7.13 0.04
C ASP A 336 -1.15 6.69 -1.17
N HIS A 337 -2.49 6.65 -1.06
CA HIS A 337 -3.38 6.19 -2.14
C HIS A 337 -4.23 7.31 -2.71
N PHE A 338 -4.32 7.34 -4.03
CA PHE A 338 -5.10 8.31 -4.80
C PHE A 338 -5.97 7.59 -5.82
N ALA A 339 -7.15 8.12 -6.10
CA ALA A 339 -8.06 7.56 -7.10
C ALA A 339 -8.85 8.66 -7.82
N LEU A 340 -9.24 8.39 -9.05
CA LEU A 340 -10.23 9.20 -9.76
C LEU A 340 -11.62 8.98 -9.14
N ALA A 341 -12.50 9.97 -9.22
CA ALA A 341 -13.88 9.87 -8.70
C ALA A 341 -14.70 8.74 -9.33
N SER A 342 -14.32 8.27 -10.52
CA SER A 342 -14.96 7.13 -11.20
C SER A 342 -14.61 5.77 -10.56
N ASP A 343 -13.49 5.67 -9.87
CA ASP A 343 -12.98 4.42 -9.31
C ASP A 343 -13.78 3.95 -8.09
N SER A 344 -13.86 2.62 -7.89
CA SER A 344 -14.60 2.02 -6.77
C SER A 344 -13.98 2.36 -5.41
N LEU A 345 -12.67 2.62 -5.34
CA LEU A 345 -11.99 2.98 -4.10
C LEU A 345 -12.42 4.36 -3.59
N TYR A 346 -12.53 5.36 -4.50
CA TYR A 346 -13.05 6.68 -4.16
C TYR A 346 -14.50 6.58 -3.67
N LYS A 347 -15.35 5.84 -4.43
CA LYS A 347 -16.76 5.67 -4.07
C LYS A 347 -16.96 4.96 -2.73
N ALA A 348 -16.09 4.01 -2.39
CA ALA A 348 -16.12 3.36 -1.07
C ALA A 348 -15.71 4.33 0.04
N GLY A 349 -14.71 5.19 -0.19
CA GLY A 349 -14.33 6.25 0.75
C GLY A 349 -15.45 7.23 1.01
N ASP A 350 -16.13 7.70 -0.03
CA ASP A 350 -17.26 8.64 0.03
C ASP A 350 -18.45 8.05 0.81
N LYS A 351 -18.66 6.73 0.73
CA LYS A 351 -19.73 6.01 1.45
C LYS A 351 -19.33 5.51 2.84
N LEU A 352 -18.10 5.78 3.31
CA LEU A 352 -17.54 5.23 4.55
C LEU A 352 -17.47 3.69 4.58
N GLU A 353 -17.39 3.06 3.41
CA GLU A 353 -17.27 1.59 3.22
C GLU A 353 -15.83 1.14 2.99
N LEU A 354 -14.88 2.09 3.00
CA LEU A 354 -13.46 1.80 2.78
C LEU A 354 -12.96 0.84 3.85
N HIS A 355 -12.24 -0.17 3.42
CA HIS A 355 -11.57 -1.13 4.30
C HIS A 355 -10.07 -1.16 4.05
N ARG A 356 -9.30 -1.57 5.06
CA ARG A 356 -7.85 -1.72 4.98
C ARG A 356 -7.40 -3.01 5.64
N ASN A 357 -6.55 -3.77 4.94
CA ASN A 357 -5.95 -5.01 5.42
C ASN A 357 -4.50 -5.14 4.88
N PHE A 358 -3.91 -6.34 4.91
CA PHE A 358 -2.56 -6.59 4.41
C PHE A 358 -2.39 -6.34 2.89
N MET A 359 -3.47 -6.39 2.12
CA MET A 359 -3.46 -6.06 0.68
C MET A 359 -3.50 -4.56 0.40
N GLY A 360 -3.70 -3.72 1.42
CA GLY A 360 -3.88 -2.28 1.30
C GLY A 360 -5.35 -1.85 1.45
N TYR A 361 -5.73 -0.74 0.79
CA TYR A 361 -7.11 -0.27 0.76
C TYR A 361 -7.95 -1.07 -0.23
N SER A 362 -9.16 -1.46 0.21
CA SER A 362 -10.14 -2.20 -0.57
C SER A 362 -11.52 -1.54 -0.50
N SER A 363 -12.28 -1.62 -1.58
CA SER A 363 -13.71 -1.29 -1.63
C SER A 363 -14.59 -2.46 -1.15
N SER A 364 -13.99 -3.63 -0.92
CA SER A 364 -14.64 -4.83 -0.39
C SER A 364 -14.31 -5.01 1.08
N LYS A 365 -15.31 -5.37 1.86
CA LYS A 365 -15.14 -5.75 3.26
C LYS A 365 -15.52 -7.22 3.42
N THR A 366 -14.53 -8.08 3.63
CA THR A 366 -14.72 -9.47 4.03
C THR A 366 -14.13 -9.67 5.42
N GLN A 367 -14.73 -10.52 6.22
CA GLN A 367 -14.26 -10.79 7.57
C GLN A 367 -13.11 -11.82 7.58
N LEU A 368 -13.05 -12.67 6.54
CA LEU A 368 -12.02 -13.69 6.39
C LEU A 368 -11.22 -13.42 5.12
N MET A 369 -9.91 -13.24 5.28
CA MET A 369 -8.92 -13.22 4.20
C MET A 369 -7.94 -14.38 4.38
N ILE A 370 -7.86 -15.28 3.42
CA ILE A 370 -6.91 -16.39 3.41
C ILE A 370 -5.71 -16.02 2.56
N GLY A 371 -4.53 -16.05 3.15
CA GLY A 371 -3.26 -15.88 2.46
C GLY A 371 -2.69 -17.22 2.05
N LEU A 372 -2.58 -17.47 0.76
CA LEU A 372 -1.99 -18.67 0.16
C LEU A 372 -0.58 -18.38 -0.36
N GLY A 373 0.30 -19.36 -0.22
CA GLY A 373 1.68 -19.26 -0.68
C GLY A 373 2.68 -18.91 0.41
N VAL A 374 3.96 -19.00 0.05
CA VAL A 374 5.07 -18.73 0.97
C VAL A 374 4.97 -17.31 1.55
N SER A 375 5.18 -17.15 2.86
CA SER A 375 5.09 -15.90 3.61
C SER A 375 3.74 -15.19 3.65
N ALA A 376 2.71 -15.71 3.00
CA ALA A 376 1.39 -15.11 2.99
C ALA A 376 0.82 -14.95 4.40
N ILE A 377 0.05 -13.89 4.60
CA ILE A 377 -0.63 -13.59 5.86
C ILE A 377 -2.13 -13.81 5.67
N SER A 378 -2.74 -14.50 6.63
CA SER A 378 -4.18 -14.64 6.72
C SER A 378 -4.74 -13.83 7.88
N ASP A 379 -5.98 -13.38 7.74
CA ASP A 379 -6.73 -12.57 8.69
C ASP A 379 -8.14 -13.13 8.83
N SER A 380 -8.44 -13.69 9.99
CA SER A 380 -9.76 -14.22 10.31
C SER A 380 -10.62 -13.26 11.13
N TRP A 381 -10.28 -11.98 11.18
CA TRP A 381 -10.82 -10.99 12.12
C TRP A 381 -10.44 -11.25 13.58
N TYR A 382 -10.45 -12.50 14.05
CA TYR A 382 -10.16 -12.92 15.43
C TYR A 382 -8.71 -13.37 15.61
N SER A 383 -8.00 -13.61 14.55
CA SER A 383 -6.60 -14.01 14.59
C SER A 383 -5.88 -13.70 13.27
N PHE A 384 -4.58 -13.58 13.35
CA PHE A 384 -3.67 -13.49 12.24
C PHE A 384 -2.75 -14.69 12.17
N THR A 385 -2.36 -15.10 10.95
CA THR A 385 -1.32 -16.10 10.75
C THR A 385 -0.38 -15.70 9.62
N GLN A 386 0.84 -16.22 9.66
CA GLN A 386 1.80 -16.09 8.59
C GLN A 386 2.39 -17.45 8.22
N ASN A 387 2.38 -17.76 6.95
CA ASN A 387 3.06 -18.91 6.39
C ASN A 387 4.59 -18.76 6.49
N THR A 388 5.28 -19.91 6.46
CA THR A 388 6.76 -19.92 6.42
C THR A 388 7.29 -19.05 5.27
N LYS A 389 8.41 -18.36 5.53
CA LYS A 389 9.12 -17.54 4.53
C LYS A 389 10.07 -18.36 3.66
N ARG A 390 10.24 -19.64 3.97
CA ARG A 390 11.18 -20.56 3.31
C ARG A 390 10.42 -21.46 2.34
N LEU A 391 10.77 -21.37 1.06
CA LEU A 391 10.06 -22.07 -0.01
C LEU A 391 10.14 -23.59 0.15
N GLU A 392 11.30 -24.10 0.53
CA GLU A 392 11.54 -25.53 0.71
C GLU A 392 10.70 -26.09 1.89
N GLU A 393 10.60 -25.36 2.99
CA GLU A 393 9.78 -25.73 4.15
C GLU A 393 8.27 -25.65 3.81
N TYR A 394 7.89 -24.66 2.99
CA TYR A 394 6.52 -24.54 2.48
C TYR A 394 6.09 -25.80 1.74
N TYR A 395 6.93 -26.32 0.83
CA TYR A 395 6.66 -27.55 0.13
C TYR A 395 6.58 -28.76 1.07
N GLN A 396 7.55 -28.92 1.98
CA GLN A 396 7.60 -30.05 2.92
C GLN A 396 6.35 -30.13 3.82
N LEU A 397 5.87 -28.98 4.33
CA LEU A 397 4.66 -28.96 5.16
C LEU A 397 3.43 -29.43 4.37
N LEU A 398 3.29 -28.95 3.13
CA LEU A 398 2.15 -29.30 2.27
C LEU A 398 2.21 -30.77 1.76
N GLU A 399 3.40 -31.32 1.57
CA GLU A 399 3.58 -32.76 1.27
C GLU A 399 3.13 -33.64 2.44
N CYS A 400 3.17 -33.10 3.67
CA CYS A 400 2.67 -33.77 4.89
C CYS A 400 1.23 -33.40 5.23
N ASP A 401 0.47 -32.76 4.34
CA ASP A 401 -0.92 -32.29 4.56
C ASP A 401 -1.08 -31.32 5.74
N LYS A 402 -0.04 -30.55 6.04
CA LYS A 402 -0.04 -29.54 7.08
C LYS A 402 -0.15 -28.14 6.49
N LEU A 403 -0.93 -27.26 7.16
CA LEU A 403 -0.89 -25.83 6.86
C LEU A 403 0.52 -25.29 7.07
N PRO A 404 1.05 -24.48 6.15
CA PRO A 404 2.43 -23.98 6.24
C PRO A 404 2.59 -22.80 7.21
N VAL A 405 1.70 -22.69 8.17
CA VAL A 405 1.64 -21.63 9.19
C VAL A 405 2.74 -21.83 10.23
N VAL A 406 3.55 -20.80 10.46
CA VAL A 406 4.67 -20.85 11.41
C VAL A 406 4.57 -19.83 12.53
N LYS A 407 3.73 -18.83 12.41
CA LYS A 407 3.45 -17.85 13.47
C LYS A 407 2.08 -17.23 13.32
N GLY A 408 1.59 -16.63 14.39
CA GLY A 408 0.31 -15.92 14.38
C GLY A 408 0.04 -15.19 15.67
N HIS A 409 -1.18 -14.71 15.80
CA HIS A 409 -1.68 -14.01 16.97
C HIS A 409 -3.18 -14.21 17.09
N ILE A 410 -3.65 -14.58 18.28
CA ILE A 410 -5.07 -14.63 18.60
C ILE A 410 -5.43 -13.31 19.26
N LEU A 411 -6.43 -12.62 18.73
CA LEU A 411 -6.84 -11.31 19.23
C LEU A 411 -7.76 -11.50 20.45
N ASP A 412 -7.46 -10.79 21.51
CA ASP A 412 -8.36 -10.62 22.64
C ASP A 412 -9.38 -9.48 22.40
N ASN A 413 -10.24 -9.22 23.38
CA ASN A 413 -11.26 -8.19 23.25
C ASN A 413 -10.65 -6.77 23.14
N GLU A 414 -9.55 -6.49 23.84
CA GLU A 414 -8.84 -5.22 23.75
C GLU A 414 -8.27 -5.02 22.34
N ASP A 415 -7.62 -6.05 21.80
CA ASP A 415 -7.10 -6.05 20.44
C ASP A 415 -8.20 -5.75 19.41
N LEU A 416 -9.36 -6.40 19.53
CA LEU A 416 -10.48 -6.21 18.61
C LEU A 416 -11.05 -4.78 18.66
N ILE A 417 -11.14 -4.18 19.85
CA ILE A 417 -11.60 -2.80 20.04
C ILE A 417 -10.60 -1.83 19.40
N ILE A 418 -9.33 -1.94 19.75
CA ILE A 418 -8.27 -1.04 19.23
C ILE A 418 -8.12 -1.21 17.71
N ARG A 419 -8.20 -2.45 17.21
CA ARG A 419 -8.22 -2.71 15.76
C ARG A 419 -9.31 -1.91 15.05
N LYS A 420 -10.52 -1.83 15.60
CA LYS A 420 -11.61 -1.04 15.03
C LYS A 420 -11.28 0.46 15.03
N HIS A 421 -10.74 1.00 16.12
CA HIS A 421 -10.33 2.40 16.18
C HIS A 421 -9.26 2.73 15.12
N ILE A 422 -8.24 1.90 14.99
CA ILE A 422 -7.18 2.09 13.99
C ILE A 422 -7.73 2.00 12.56
N LEU A 423 -8.64 1.06 12.28
CA LEU A 423 -9.31 0.97 10.99
C LEU A 423 -10.16 2.20 10.69
N ASN A 424 -10.93 2.69 11.65
CA ASN A 424 -11.73 3.90 11.50
C ASN A 424 -10.84 5.10 11.20
N LEU A 425 -9.77 5.32 11.99
CA LEU A 425 -8.83 6.42 11.80
C LEU A 425 -8.13 6.36 10.43
N THR A 426 -7.74 5.17 9.96
CA THR A 426 -7.04 5.01 8.68
C THR A 426 -7.96 5.05 7.47
N CYS A 427 -9.25 4.70 7.62
CA CYS A 427 -10.21 4.60 6.51
C CYS A 427 -11.19 5.77 6.46
N GLN A 428 -11.55 6.35 7.62
CA GLN A 428 -12.59 7.38 7.75
C GLN A 428 -12.06 8.69 8.33
N PHE A 429 -10.80 8.71 8.80
CA PHE A 429 -10.16 9.84 9.47
C PHE A 429 -10.88 10.29 10.75
N GLU A 430 -11.67 9.42 11.34
CA GLU A 430 -12.34 9.64 12.61
C GLU A 430 -12.59 8.34 13.33
N THR A 431 -12.81 8.40 14.64
CA THR A 431 -13.29 7.27 15.45
C THR A 431 -14.07 7.77 16.64
N SER A 432 -15.06 7.01 17.10
CA SER A 432 -15.87 7.32 18.28
C SER A 432 -16.01 6.09 19.19
N TRP A 433 -16.37 6.34 20.46
CA TRP A 433 -16.69 5.33 21.47
C TRP A 433 -18.04 5.64 22.16
N ASP A 434 -18.96 6.30 21.47
CA ASP A 434 -20.36 6.43 21.87
C ASP A 434 -21.00 5.04 22.02
N ASP A 435 -20.66 4.11 21.11
CA ASP A 435 -20.94 2.70 21.28
C ASP A 435 -20.03 2.13 22.38
N LYS A 436 -20.63 1.69 23.49
CA LYS A 436 -19.92 1.09 24.63
C LYS A 436 -19.05 -0.12 24.21
N THR A 437 -19.33 -0.76 23.08
CA THR A 437 -18.52 -1.85 22.54
C THR A 437 -17.14 -1.39 22.02
N LEU A 438 -16.95 -0.08 21.84
CA LEU A 438 -15.68 0.53 21.45
C LEU A 438 -14.98 1.27 22.59
N TYR A 439 -15.54 1.23 23.79
CA TYR A 439 -14.89 1.77 24.98
C TYR A 439 -13.86 0.77 25.52
N PHE A 440 -12.71 1.26 25.98
CA PHE A 440 -11.69 0.49 26.69
C PHE A 440 -11.04 1.36 27.78
N ASP A 441 -10.52 0.72 28.83
CA ASP A 441 -10.14 1.41 30.07
C ASP A 441 -9.04 2.44 29.88
N GLU A 442 -8.10 2.19 28.94
CA GLU A 442 -6.98 3.09 28.66
C GLU A 442 -7.32 4.27 27.74
N ILE A 443 -8.57 4.46 27.32
CA ILE A 443 -8.98 5.54 26.41
C ILE A 443 -8.53 6.92 26.92
N GLN A 444 -8.62 7.18 28.25
CA GLN A 444 -8.19 8.45 28.84
C GLN A 444 -6.68 8.68 28.66
N GLY A 445 -5.89 7.62 28.74
CA GLY A 445 -4.46 7.67 28.48
C GLY A 445 -4.14 7.92 26.99
N VAL A 446 -4.98 7.45 26.08
CA VAL A 446 -4.88 7.76 24.64
C VAL A 446 -5.14 9.23 24.41
N LEU A 447 -6.23 9.77 24.97
CA LEU A 447 -6.60 11.20 24.85
C LEU A 447 -5.52 12.11 25.41
N TYR A 448 -4.94 11.77 26.57
CA TYR A 448 -3.82 12.51 27.14
C TYR A 448 -2.63 12.59 26.18
N ASN A 449 -2.25 11.46 25.56
CA ASN A 449 -1.13 11.43 24.60
C ASN A 449 -1.43 12.18 23.30
N LEU A 450 -2.69 12.35 22.94
CA LEU A 450 -3.12 13.05 21.74
C LEU A 450 -3.27 14.58 21.96
N LYS A 451 -3.20 15.06 23.20
CA LYS A 451 -3.41 16.48 23.51
C LYS A 451 -2.42 17.42 22.82
N GLU A 452 -1.19 16.96 22.62
CA GLU A 452 -0.18 17.71 21.88
C GLU A 452 -0.55 17.85 20.39
N MET A 453 -1.08 16.80 19.78
CA MET A 453 -1.54 16.83 18.39
C MET A 453 -2.80 17.68 18.21
N GLU A 454 -3.65 17.76 19.22
CA GLU A 454 -4.79 18.68 19.25
C GLU A 454 -4.31 20.15 19.32
N ASN A 455 -3.34 20.47 20.19
CA ASN A 455 -2.73 21.80 20.28
C ASN A 455 -2.06 22.23 18.96
N ASP A 456 -1.55 21.27 18.19
CA ASP A 456 -0.98 21.49 16.85
C ASP A 456 -2.05 21.54 15.74
N ASN A 457 -3.34 21.48 16.08
CA ASN A 457 -4.49 21.48 15.17
C ASN A 457 -4.49 20.31 14.16
N LEU A 458 -3.92 19.17 14.52
CA LEU A 458 -3.90 17.96 13.69
C LEU A 458 -5.14 17.10 13.89
N ILE A 459 -5.76 17.18 15.05
CA ILE A 459 -7.00 16.49 15.42
C ILE A 459 -7.93 17.43 16.18
N ILE A 460 -9.19 17.03 16.25
CA ILE A 460 -10.23 17.62 17.12
C ILE A 460 -10.68 16.50 18.07
N ILE A 461 -10.62 16.75 19.37
CA ILE A 461 -11.10 15.82 20.40
C ILE A 461 -12.43 16.35 20.91
N GLU A 462 -13.49 15.57 20.77
CA GLU A 462 -14.82 15.78 21.33
C GLU A 462 -15.04 14.79 22.51
N GLU A 463 -16.18 14.86 23.18
CA GLU A 463 -16.48 14.04 24.38
C GLU A 463 -16.25 12.54 24.12
N ASN A 464 -16.75 12.01 22.99
CA ASN A 464 -16.67 10.58 22.66
C ASN A 464 -16.15 10.34 21.24
N ARG A 465 -15.42 11.28 20.66
CA ARG A 465 -14.97 11.21 19.26
C ARG A 465 -13.64 11.91 19.06
N ILE A 466 -12.87 11.37 18.12
CA ILE A 466 -11.68 12.05 17.56
C ILE A 466 -11.87 12.17 16.06
N GLN A 467 -11.64 13.37 15.53
CA GLN A 467 -11.61 13.64 14.09
C GLN A 467 -10.23 14.14 13.68
N ILE A 468 -9.69 13.59 12.61
CA ILE A 468 -8.42 14.01 12.02
C ILE A 468 -8.67 15.19 11.08
N THR A 469 -8.00 16.31 11.28
CA THR A 469 -8.09 17.48 10.38
C THR A 469 -7.35 17.20 9.06
N ASP A 470 -7.56 18.03 8.04
CA ASP A 470 -6.78 17.91 6.79
C ASP A 470 -5.27 18.09 7.03
N ALA A 471 -4.89 18.95 8.01
CA ALA A 471 -3.49 19.09 8.44
C ALA A 471 -2.97 17.85 9.18
N GLY A 472 -3.85 17.08 9.81
CA GLY A 472 -3.54 15.87 10.55
C GLY A 472 -3.42 14.61 9.68
N ARG A 473 -4.03 14.57 8.50
CA ARG A 473 -3.99 13.37 7.61
C ARG A 473 -2.59 12.81 7.37
N PRO A 474 -1.55 13.61 7.14
CA PRO A 474 -0.18 13.10 7.00
C PRO A 474 0.36 12.40 8.24
N PHE A 475 -0.22 12.67 9.41
CA PHE A 475 0.19 12.12 10.71
C PHE A 475 -0.74 11.03 11.22
N VAL A 476 -1.61 10.46 10.36
CA VAL A 476 -2.55 9.41 10.76
C VAL A 476 -1.85 8.24 11.46
N ARG A 477 -0.63 7.87 11.02
CA ARG A 477 0.16 6.82 11.67
C ARG A 477 0.52 7.18 13.12
N ASN A 478 0.91 8.43 13.37
CA ASN A 478 1.22 8.93 14.71
C ASN A 478 -0.03 8.94 15.61
N ILE A 479 -1.18 9.31 15.05
CA ILE A 479 -2.46 9.27 15.77
C ILE A 479 -2.81 7.82 16.13
N CYS A 480 -2.68 6.87 15.19
CA CYS A 480 -2.87 5.46 15.46
C CYS A 480 -1.90 4.89 16.52
N MET A 481 -0.65 5.39 16.57
CA MET A 481 0.31 5.01 17.62
C MET A 481 -0.16 5.34 19.03
N ALA A 482 -0.98 6.38 19.19
CA ALA A 482 -1.57 6.70 20.49
C ALA A 482 -2.55 5.63 20.98
N PHE A 483 -3.20 4.91 20.07
CA PHE A 483 -4.08 3.76 20.36
C PHE A 483 -3.32 2.44 20.51
N ASP A 484 -2.08 2.33 20.02
CA ASP A 484 -1.32 1.08 20.00
C ASP A 484 -0.76 0.74 21.39
N LEU A 485 -1.54 -0.03 22.16
CA LEU A 485 -1.13 -0.46 23.51
C LEU A 485 0.02 -1.45 23.48
N HIS A 486 0.14 -2.31 22.45
CA HIS A 486 1.30 -3.20 22.32
C HIS A 486 2.59 -2.42 22.11
N LEU A 487 2.58 -1.38 21.27
CA LEU A 487 3.73 -0.49 21.07
C LEU A 487 4.13 0.23 22.39
N LYS A 488 3.13 0.68 23.17
CA LYS A 488 3.38 1.34 24.45
C LYS A 488 3.94 0.41 25.52
N ARG A 489 3.37 -0.79 25.64
CA ARG A 489 3.75 -1.78 26.67
C ARG A 489 5.07 -2.48 26.38
N LYS A 490 5.43 -2.62 25.10
CA LYS A 490 6.63 -3.33 24.64
C LYS A 490 7.54 -2.40 23.85
N SER A 491 7.92 -1.25 24.42
CA SER A 491 8.83 -0.29 23.77
C SER A 491 9.98 -1.02 23.06
N PRO A 492 10.12 -0.92 21.73
CA PRO A 492 11.09 -1.71 20.99
C PRO A 492 12.52 -1.25 21.30
N GLU A 493 13.39 -2.18 21.66
CA GLU A 493 14.82 -1.94 21.87
C GLU A 493 15.58 -1.63 20.55
N ALA A 494 14.97 -1.89 19.40
CA ALA A 494 15.56 -1.71 18.08
C ALA A 494 14.60 -1.00 17.11
N ASN A 495 15.14 -0.42 16.04
CA ASN A 495 14.34 0.17 14.96
C ASN A 495 13.57 -0.92 14.20
N LEU A 496 12.32 -1.16 14.59
CA LEU A 496 11.44 -2.14 13.93
C LEU A 496 10.71 -1.55 12.72
N PHE A 497 10.51 -0.24 12.68
CA PHE A 497 9.65 0.44 11.74
C PHE A 497 10.39 1.55 10.97
N SER A 498 9.91 1.85 9.76
CA SER A 498 10.32 3.04 9.01
C SER A 498 9.72 4.31 9.63
N MET A 499 10.31 5.46 9.29
CA MET A 499 9.81 6.78 9.70
C MET A 499 8.36 7.00 9.24
N THR A 500 7.60 7.79 10.03
CA THR A 500 6.16 8.00 9.82
C THR A 500 5.84 9.01 8.74
N VAL A 501 6.71 10.00 8.51
CA VAL A 501 6.48 11.12 7.57
C VAL A 501 7.39 11.03 6.34
#